data_da2fcbfe483d98b656e83109ded59534
#
_entry.id   da2fcbfe483d98b656e83109ded59534
#
_cell.length_a   1.000
_cell.length_b   1.000
_cell.length_c   1.000
_cell.angle_alpha   90.00
_cell.angle_beta   90.00
_cell.angle_gamma   90.00
#
_symmetry.space_group_name_H-M   'P 1'
#
loop_
_entity.id
_entity.type
_entity.pdbx_description
1 polymer ?
#
loop_
_entity_poly.entity_id
_entity_poly.type
_entity_poly.pdbx_seq_one_letter_code
_entity_poly.pdbx_strand_id
1 'polypeptide(L)'
;MEIPIKTICCIGAGYVGGPTMTMMASKCADYIFNVVDINEERISSWNNEDLSKLPVFEPGLEELIAKTRNKNLFFSTNIKEAIESADIIFISV
;
A
#
# COMPACT_ATOMS: atom_id res chain seq x y z
N MET A 1 -25.02 9.94 -12.08
CA MET A 1 -24.40 8.61 -12.02
C MET A 1 -23.06 8.70 -11.29
N GLU A 2 -22.91 7.92 -10.26
CA GLU A 2 -21.64 7.87 -9.55
C GLU A 2 -20.74 6.85 -10.21
N ILE A 3 -19.48 7.23 -10.43
CA ILE A 3 -18.47 6.29 -10.89
C ILE A 3 -17.76 5.81 -9.64
N PRO A 4 -17.93 4.54 -9.25
CA PRO A 4 -17.29 4.06 -8.02
C PRO A 4 -15.78 3.99 -8.20
N ILE A 5 -15.07 4.63 -7.29
CA ILE A 5 -13.62 4.48 -7.19
C ILE A 5 -13.38 3.36 -6.20
N LYS A 6 -12.73 2.30 -6.63
CA LYS A 6 -12.50 1.13 -5.79
C LYS A 6 -11.05 0.71 -5.67
N THR A 7 -10.24 1.04 -6.67
CA THR A 7 -8.86 0.60 -6.71
C THR A 7 -7.93 1.80 -6.79
N ILE A 8 -7.03 1.88 -5.86
CA ILE A 8 -6.07 2.98 -5.73
C ILE A 8 -4.67 2.40 -5.86
N CYS A 9 -3.86 3.03 -6.68
CA CYS A 9 -2.46 2.67 -6.85
C CYS A 9 -1.60 3.79 -6.27
N CYS A 10 -0.61 3.43 -5.48
CA CYS A 10 0.41 4.37 -5.02
C CYS A 10 1.75 3.93 -5.58
N ILE A 11 2.38 4.79 -6.36
CA ILE A 11 3.71 4.55 -6.90
C ILE A 11 4.71 5.16 -5.93
N GLY A 12 5.50 4.32 -5.28
CA GLY A 12 6.47 4.72 -4.27
C GLY A 12 6.09 4.18 -2.90
N ALA A 13 6.88 3.25 -2.39
CA ALA A 13 6.65 2.58 -1.11
C ALA A 13 7.62 3.08 -0.04
N GLY A 14 7.81 4.39 0.01
CA GLY A 14 8.72 5.02 0.97
C GLY A 14 8.05 5.45 2.26
N TYR A 15 8.67 6.42 2.92
CA TYR A 15 8.25 6.91 4.23
C TYR A 15 6.88 7.61 4.22
N VAL A 16 6.46 8.10 3.07
CA VAL A 16 5.16 8.77 2.96
C VAL A 16 4.13 7.84 2.36
N GLY A 17 4.43 7.25 1.19
CA GLY A 17 3.48 6.41 0.46
C GLY A 17 3.03 5.18 1.22
N GLY A 18 3.97 4.45 1.82
CA GLY A 18 3.65 3.24 2.58
C GLY A 18 2.71 3.49 3.75
N PRO A 19 3.09 4.33 4.71
CA PRO A 19 2.25 4.62 5.87
C PRO A 19 0.92 5.28 5.50
N THR A 20 0.92 6.20 4.53
CA THR A 20 -0.29 6.89 4.11
C THR A 20 -1.32 5.91 3.53
N MET A 21 -0.89 5.03 2.64
CA MET A 21 -1.79 4.04 2.05
C MET A 21 -2.28 3.04 3.10
N THR A 22 -1.43 2.68 4.05
CA THR A 22 -1.82 1.81 5.16
C THR A 22 -2.93 2.43 5.99
N MET A 23 -2.79 3.71 6.32
CA MET A 23 -3.80 4.45 7.06
C MET A 23 -5.11 4.51 6.28
N MET A 24 -5.05 4.84 4.99
CA MET A 24 -6.22 4.91 4.14
C MET A 24 -6.91 3.56 4.03
N ALA A 25 -6.15 2.49 3.86
CA ALA A 25 -6.70 1.13 3.78
C ALA A 25 -7.42 0.74 5.07
N SER A 26 -6.90 1.15 6.22
CA SER A 26 -7.53 0.86 7.50
C SER A 26 -8.89 1.55 7.67
N LYS A 27 -9.06 2.70 7.01
CA LYS A 27 -10.30 3.48 7.10
C LYS A 27 -11.27 3.24 5.96
N CYS A 28 -10.79 2.71 4.84
CA CYS A 28 -11.57 2.49 3.63
C CYS A 28 -11.55 1.02 3.25
N ALA A 29 -12.18 0.18 4.07
CA ALA A 29 -12.13 -1.27 3.92
C ALA A 29 -12.69 -1.79 2.60
N ASP A 30 -13.58 -1.02 1.97
CA ASP A 30 -14.18 -1.42 0.69
C ASP A 30 -13.32 -1.09 -0.52
N TYR A 31 -12.21 -0.40 -0.31
CA TYR A 31 -11.29 0.01 -1.37
C TYR A 31 -10.05 -0.89 -1.36
N ILE A 32 -9.47 -1.06 -2.54
CA ILE A 32 -8.22 -1.82 -2.71
C ILE A 32 -7.08 -0.84 -2.93
N PHE A 33 -6.00 -1.02 -2.19
CA PHE A 33 -4.81 -0.18 -2.27
C PHE A 33 -3.61 -1.01 -2.71
N ASN A 34 -3.05 -0.69 -3.86
CA ASN A 34 -1.85 -1.32 -4.38
C ASN A 34 -0.68 -0.35 -4.28
N VAL A 35 0.27 -0.66 -3.43
CA VAL A 35 1.48 0.15 -3.26
C VAL A 35 2.60 -0.55 -4.04
N VAL A 36 3.17 0.14 -5.00
CA VAL A 36 4.17 -0.45 -5.90
C VAL A 36 5.46 0.36 -5.91
N ASP A 37 6.56 -0.33 -6.12
CA ASP A 37 7.89 0.28 -6.17
C ASP A 37 8.78 -0.63 -7.00
N ILE A 38 9.76 -0.04 -7.69
CA ILE A 38 10.75 -0.82 -8.42
C ILE A 38 11.78 -1.46 -7.50
N ASN A 39 11.88 -0.99 -6.27
CA ASN A 39 12.84 -1.50 -5.28
C ASN A 39 12.31 -2.75 -4.61
N GLU A 40 12.81 -3.90 -5.05
CA GLU A 40 12.40 -5.21 -4.53
C GLU A 40 12.65 -5.38 -3.04
N GLU A 41 13.75 -4.85 -2.53
CA GLU A 41 14.08 -4.96 -1.11
C GLU A 41 13.09 -4.18 -0.26
N ARG A 42 12.70 -3.00 -0.72
CA ARG A 42 11.72 -2.18 -0.02
C ARG A 42 10.37 -2.88 0.02
N ILE A 43 9.94 -3.45 -1.10
CA ILE A 43 8.68 -4.19 -1.16
C ILE A 43 8.75 -5.44 -0.27
N SER A 44 9.86 -6.17 -0.28
CA SER A 44 10.04 -7.33 0.59
C SER A 44 9.96 -6.94 2.06
N SER A 45 10.49 -5.77 2.41
CA SER A 45 10.43 -5.28 3.79
C SER A 45 8.99 -4.99 4.22
N TRP A 46 8.20 -4.38 3.33
CA TRP A 46 6.77 -4.15 3.61
C TRP A 46 5.98 -5.45 3.73
N ASN A 47 6.42 -6.51 3.06
CA ASN A 47 5.77 -7.82 3.09
C ASN A 47 6.36 -8.78 4.12
N ASN A 48 7.31 -8.34 4.92
CA ASN A 48 7.94 -9.18 5.93
C ASN A 48 6.91 -9.68 6.94
N GLU A 49 6.94 -10.97 7.24
CA GLU A 49 6.04 -11.56 8.24
C GLU A 49 6.31 -11.01 9.64
N ASP A 50 7.57 -10.68 9.91
CA ASP A 50 7.97 -10.04 11.16
C ASP A 50 7.70 -8.53 11.05
N LEU A 51 6.64 -8.08 11.68
CA LEU A 51 6.22 -6.69 11.62
C LEU A 51 7.21 -5.71 12.25
N SER A 52 8.13 -6.21 13.09
CA SER A 52 9.18 -5.36 13.64
C SER A 52 10.23 -4.97 12.60
N LYS A 53 10.21 -5.61 11.44
CA LYS A 53 11.17 -5.38 10.34
C LYS A 53 10.61 -4.55 9.20
N LEU A 54 9.49 -3.88 9.40
CA LEU A 54 8.96 -2.95 8.40
C LEU A 54 9.97 -1.84 8.12
N PRO A 55 9.99 -1.29 6.88
CA PRO A 55 11.01 -0.29 6.51
C PRO A 55 10.82 1.08 7.17
N VAL A 56 9.67 1.30 7.80
CA VAL A 56 9.35 2.55 8.48
C VAL A 56 8.92 2.23 9.91
N PHE A 57 9.38 3.02 10.86
CA PHE A 57 9.01 2.86 12.26
C PHE A 57 8.10 4.01 12.70
N GLU A 58 6.82 3.69 12.90
CA GLU A 58 5.85 4.64 13.43
C GLU A 58 4.95 3.94 14.45
N PRO A 59 4.60 4.63 15.57
CA PRO A 59 3.68 4.04 16.54
C PRO A 59 2.33 3.66 15.90
N GLY A 60 1.88 2.45 16.14
CA GLY A 60 0.59 1.96 15.62
C GLY A 60 0.63 1.41 14.20
N LEU A 61 1.74 1.56 13.48
CA LEU A 61 1.82 1.09 12.09
C LEU A 61 1.72 -0.43 12.00
N GLU A 62 2.37 -1.15 12.91
CA GLU A 62 2.34 -2.61 12.90
C GLU A 62 0.92 -3.17 13.00
N GLU A 63 0.10 -2.58 13.86
CA GLU A 63 -1.29 -3.01 14.02
C GLU A 63 -2.10 -2.73 12.77
N LEU A 64 -1.87 -1.57 12.13
CA LEU A 64 -2.56 -1.23 10.89
C LEU A 64 -2.17 -2.15 9.74
N ILE A 65 -0.88 -2.49 9.64
CA ILE A 65 -0.40 -3.43 8.62
C ILE A 65 -1.01 -4.81 8.86
N ALA A 66 -1.02 -5.29 10.10
CA ALA A 66 -1.61 -6.59 10.42
C ALA A 66 -3.10 -6.65 10.03
N LYS A 67 -3.79 -5.52 10.15
CA LYS A 67 -5.22 -5.42 9.84
C LYS A 67 -5.51 -5.33 8.34
N THR A 68 -4.61 -4.72 7.56
CA THR A 68 -4.90 -4.37 6.17
C THR A 68 -4.11 -5.16 5.13
N ARG A 69 -2.88 -5.55 5.46
CA ARG A 69 -1.99 -6.22 4.49
C ARG A 69 -2.58 -7.54 4.01
N ASN A 70 -2.58 -7.75 2.71
CA ASN A 70 -3.15 -8.91 2.03
C ASN A 70 -4.67 -9.05 2.19
N LYS A 71 -5.32 -8.04 2.71
CA LYS A 71 -6.78 -7.94 2.74
C LYS A 71 -7.25 -6.91 1.73
N ASN A 72 -6.93 -5.65 1.96
CA ASN A 72 -7.21 -4.58 0.99
C ASN A 72 -5.98 -3.70 0.72
N LEU A 73 -4.83 -4.06 1.28
CA LEU A 73 -3.55 -3.38 1.06
C LEU A 73 -2.53 -4.39 0.56
N PHE A 74 -1.92 -4.10 -0.58
CA PHE A 74 -0.97 -4.99 -1.22
C PHE A 74 0.28 -4.23 -1.62
N PHE A 75 1.44 -4.83 -1.37
CA PHE A 75 2.74 -4.29 -1.75
C PHE A 75 3.36 -5.18 -2.81
N SER A 76 3.74 -4.62 -3.94
CA SER A 76 4.34 -5.41 -5.02
C SER A 76 5.25 -4.56 -5.92
N THR A 77 5.98 -5.24 -6.79
CA THR A 77 6.76 -4.60 -7.84
C THR A 77 6.02 -4.59 -9.19
N ASN A 78 4.77 -5.04 -9.22
CA ASN A 78 3.96 -5.14 -10.44
C ASN A 78 3.34 -3.80 -10.81
N ILE A 79 4.18 -2.84 -11.16
CA ILE A 79 3.78 -1.46 -11.42
C ILE A 79 2.78 -1.37 -12.57
N LYS A 80 3.06 -2.05 -13.67
CA LYS A 80 2.20 -2.01 -14.85
C LYS A 80 0.78 -2.47 -14.54
N GLU A 81 0.65 -3.63 -13.90
CA GLU A 81 -0.66 -4.17 -13.54
C GLU A 81 -1.42 -3.26 -12.57
N ALA A 82 -0.69 -2.70 -11.60
CA ALA A 82 -1.30 -1.80 -10.62
C ALA A 82 -1.83 -0.53 -11.29
N ILE A 83 -1.10 0.02 -12.25
CA ILE A 83 -1.54 1.20 -12.98
C ILE A 83 -2.77 0.89 -13.84
N GLU A 84 -2.74 -0.25 -14.55
CA GLU A 84 -3.83 -0.64 -15.43
C GLU A 84 -5.15 -0.86 -14.69
N SER A 85 -5.09 -1.36 -13.46
CA SER A 85 -6.28 -1.65 -12.66
C SER A 85 -6.74 -0.48 -11.80
N ALA A 86 -5.97 0.58 -11.71
CA ALA A 86 -6.23 1.68 -10.80
C ALA A 86 -7.30 2.64 -11.31
N ASP A 87 -8.16 3.08 -10.41
CA ASP A 87 -9.09 4.18 -10.66
C ASP A 87 -8.43 5.52 -10.33
N ILE A 88 -7.55 5.53 -9.32
CA ILE A 88 -6.75 6.71 -8.93
C ILE A 88 -5.30 6.27 -8.73
N ILE A 89 -4.39 7.10 -9.18
CA ILE A 89 -2.95 6.87 -9.01
C ILE A 89 -2.35 8.02 -8.21
N PHE A 90 -1.72 7.68 -7.09
CA PHE A 90 -0.90 8.60 -6.32
C PHE A 90 0.57 8.33 -6.62
N ILE A 91 1.34 9.39 -6.75
CA ILE A 91 2.78 9.28 -6.97
C ILE A 91 3.48 9.88 -5.75
N SER A 92 4.22 9.02 -5.03
CA SER A 92 4.93 9.41 -3.81
C SER A 92 6.40 9.05 -3.97
N VAL A 93 7.16 9.95 -4.54
CA VAL A 93 8.60 9.74 -4.80
C VAL A 93 9.46 10.72 -4.03
#